data_a9bbdec13712a195977e86ef92ec8bc9
#
_entry.id   a9bbdec13712a195977e86ef92ec8bc9
#
_cell.length_a   1.000
_cell.length_b   1.000
_cell.length_c   1.000
_cell.angle_alpha   90.00
_cell.angle_beta   90.00
_cell.angle_gamma   90.00
#
_symmetry.space_group_name_H-M   'P 1'
#
loop_
_entity.id
_entity.type
_entity.pdbx_description
1 polymer ?
#
loop_
_entity_poly.entity_id
_entity_poly.type
_entity_poly.pdbx_seq_one_letter_code
_entity_poly.pdbx_strand_id
1 'polypeptide(L)'
;MLFRSDCKVKRLTVKPGQVLSLQLHHRRSEHWTVVQGTAKVRVGDKEFLLERNQSAYIPMETLHRLENPTDADIHLIEVQCGDYFGEDDIVRVEDVYGRT
;
A
#
# COMPACT_ATOMS: atom_id res chain seq x y z
N MET A 1 -0.49 -27.49 17.10
CA MET A 1 -0.54 -26.10 16.67
C MET A 1 -1.06 -26.00 15.24
N LEU A 2 -2.01 -25.12 15.02
CA LEU A 2 -2.51 -24.87 13.68
C LEU A 2 -1.75 -23.69 13.09
N PHE A 3 -1.28 -23.87 11.88
CA PHE A 3 -0.73 -22.76 11.11
C PHE A 3 -1.78 -22.30 10.12
N ARG A 4 -2.07 -21.03 10.15
CA ARG A 4 -3.01 -20.43 9.22
C ARG A 4 -2.27 -19.37 8.43
N SER A 5 -2.55 -19.35 7.14
CA SER A 5 -2.02 -18.29 6.30
C SER A 5 -2.98 -17.12 6.34
N ASP A 6 -2.91 -16.35 7.43
CA ASP A 6 -3.72 -15.17 7.60
C ASP A 6 -2.95 -13.90 7.22
N CYS A 7 -1.86 -14.07 6.50
CA CYS A 7 -1.11 -12.97 5.91
C CYS A 7 -0.63 -13.33 4.52
N LYS A 8 -0.42 -12.30 3.70
CA LYS A 8 0.11 -12.43 2.35
C LYS A 8 1.20 -11.39 2.18
N VAL A 9 2.32 -11.81 1.58
CA VAL A 9 3.46 -10.93 1.37
C VAL A 9 3.65 -10.70 -0.12
N LYS A 10 3.80 -9.44 -0.52
CA LYS A 10 4.06 -9.05 -1.90
C LYS A 10 5.28 -8.14 -1.97
N ARG A 11 5.98 -8.20 -3.09
CA ARG A 11 6.97 -7.21 -3.44
C ARG A 11 6.36 -6.30 -4.48
N LEU A 12 6.44 -4.99 -4.25
CA LEU A 12 5.90 -3.98 -5.16
C LEU A 12 7.04 -3.17 -5.75
N THR A 13 6.90 -2.82 -7.03
CA THR A 13 7.76 -1.86 -7.69
C THR A 13 6.89 -0.71 -8.16
N VAL A 14 7.23 0.51 -7.76
CA VAL A 14 6.51 1.70 -8.18
C VAL A 14 7.42 2.52 -9.07
N LYS A 15 7.01 2.72 -10.31
CA LYS A 15 7.81 3.43 -11.30
C LYS A 15 7.81 4.93 -11.03
N PRO A 16 8.84 5.65 -11.54
CA PRO A 16 8.91 7.09 -11.36
C PRO A 16 7.62 7.80 -11.77
N GLY A 17 7.13 8.68 -10.91
CA GLY A 17 5.93 9.47 -11.17
C GLY A 17 4.62 8.72 -11.05
N GLN A 18 4.63 7.42 -10.77
CA GLN A 18 3.40 6.64 -10.66
C GLN A 18 2.66 6.98 -9.37
N VAL A 19 1.35 7.16 -9.49
CA VAL A 19 0.45 7.43 -8.37
C VAL A 19 -0.64 6.38 -8.40
N LEU A 20 -0.77 5.61 -7.33
CA LEU A 20 -1.79 4.59 -7.25
C LEU A 20 -3.13 5.18 -6.80
N SER A 21 -4.22 4.45 -7.00
CA SER A 21 -5.54 4.94 -6.62
C SER A 21 -5.66 5.11 -5.11
N LEU A 22 -6.45 6.09 -4.70
CA LEU A 22 -6.82 6.25 -3.29
C LEU A 22 -7.90 5.24 -2.98
N GLN A 23 -7.63 4.32 -2.07
CA GLN A 23 -8.46 3.15 -1.87
C GLN A 23 -8.47 2.70 -0.42
N LEU A 24 -9.43 1.84 -0.08
CA LEU A 24 -9.45 1.15 1.22
C LEU A 24 -9.90 -0.30 1.04
N HIS A 25 -9.63 -1.11 2.06
CA HIS A 25 -10.05 -2.50 2.12
C HIS A 25 -10.81 -2.73 3.42
N HIS A 26 -11.83 -3.57 3.38
CA HIS A 26 -12.66 -3.85 4.56
C HIS A 26 -12.17 -5.03 5.38
N ARG A 27 -11.44 -5.97 4.76
CA ARG A 27 -11.13 -7.26 5.37
C ARG A 27 -9.65 -7.51 5.57
N ARG A 28 -8.80 -6.50 5.30
CA ARG A 28 -7.37 -6.62 5.51
C ARG A 28 -6.75 -5.30 5.92
N SER A 29 -5.72 -5.38 6.73
CA SER A 29 -4.79 -4.29 6.98
C SER A 29 -3.51 -4.55 6.20
N GLU A 30 -2.64 -3.55 6.08
CA GLU A 30 -1.39 -3.67 5.35
C GLU A 30 -0.24 -3.03 6.10
N HIS A 31 0.95 -3.57 5.90
CA HIS A 31 2.19 -2.95 6.33
C HIS A 31 3.05 -2.75 5.09
N TRP A 32 3.60 -1.58 4.92
CA TRP A 32 4.51 -1.26 3.83
C TRP A 32 5.87 -0.93 4.37
N THR A 33 6.91 -1.60 3.87
CA THR A 33 8.29 -1.32 4.24
C THR A 33 9.08 -1.03 2.97
N VAL A 34 9.71 0.14 2.91
CA VAL A 34 10.51 0.53 1.76
C VAL A 34 11.85 -0.18 1.82
N VAL A 35 12.19 -0.87 0.74
CA VAL A 35 13.48 -1.55 0.58
C VAL A 35 14.47 -0.64 -0.13
N GLN A 36 13.99 0.12 -1.12
CA GLN A 36 14.82 1.01 -1.91
C GLN A 36 13.99 2.18 -2.43
N GLY A 37 14.53 3.38 -2.32
CA GLY A 37 13.89 4.59 -2.80
C GLY A 37 13.16 5.34 -1.71
N THR A 38 12.39 6.34 -2.11
CA THR A 38 11.58 7.17 -1.21
C THR A 38 10.16 7.20 -1.74
N ALA A 39 9.22 6.75 -0.92
CA ALA A 39 7.81 6.69 -1.27
C ALA A 39 7.03 7.78 -0.57
N LYS A 40 6.05 8.35 -1.26
CA LYS A 40 5.07 9.24 -0.64
C LYS A 40 3.84 8.41 -0.30
N VAL A 41 3.42 8.45 0.95
CA VAL A 41 2.36 7.61 1.48
C VAL A 41 1.27 8.48 2.08
N ARG A 42 0.03 8.13 1.76
CA ARG A 42 -1.13 8.71 2.44
C ARG A 42 -1.83 7.61 3.22
N VAL A 43 -2.08 7.87 4.50
CA VAL A 43 -2.88 6.98 5.36
C VAL A 43 -3.92 7.85 6.05
N GLY A 44 -5.19 7.63 5.74
CA GLY A 44 -6.24 8.51 6.19
C GLY A 44 -6.06 9.91 5.59
N ASP A 45 -5.97 10.91 6.43
CA ASP A 45 -5.72 12.29 6.01
C ASP A 45 -4.27 12.75 6.23
N LYS A 46 -3.39 11.80 6.57
CA LYS A 46 -1.98 12.09 6.78
C LYS A 46 -1.16 11.70 5.57
N GLU A 47 -0.23 12.58 5.18
CA GLU A 47 0.74 12.29 4.13
C GLU A 47 2.15 12.41 4.68
N PHE A 48 3.02 11.50 4.29
CA PHE A 48 4.41 11.49 4.74
C PHE A 48 5.28 10.73 3.77
N LEU A 49 6.59 10.90 3.92
CA LEU A 49 7.57 10.18 3.11
C LEU A 49 8.06 8.98 3.91
N LEU A 50 8.21 7.85 3.21
CA LEU A 50 8.88 6.67 3.73
C LEU A 50 10.19 6.50 2.99
N GLU A 51 11.27 6.45 3.73
CA GLU A 51 12.59 6.20 3.19
C GLU A 51 12.99 4.75 3.46
N ARG A 52 14.14 4.37 2.93
CA ARG A 52 14.65 3.01 3.07
C ARG A 52 14.59 2.53 4.51
N ASN A 53 14.08 1.31 4.70
CA ASN A 53 13.90 0.65 6.00
C ASN A 53 12.80 1.26 6.88
N GLN A 54 12.07 2.24 6.40
CA GLN A 54 10.93 2.78 7.13
C GLN A 54 9.65 2.06 6.74
N SER A 55 8.71 2.01 7.66
CA SER A 55 7.46 1.27 7.50
C SER A 55 6.25 2.12 7.84
N ALA A 56 5.12 1.78 7.24
CA ALA A 56 3.83 2.38 7.56
C ALA A 56 2.81 1.27 7.78
N TYR A 57 1.92 1.46 8.73
CA TYR A 57 0.79 0.58 8.97
C TYR A 57 -0.48 1.21 8.42
N ILE A 58 -1.22 0.45 7.63
CA ILE A 58 -2.47 0.87 7.02
C ILE A 58 -3.60 0.03 7.63
N PRO A 59 -4.40 0.60 8.53
CA PRO A 59 -5.51 -0.14 9.15
C PRO A 59 -6.59 -0.50 8.14
N MET A 60 -7.41 -1.48 8.50
CA MET A 60 -8.62 -1.78 7.74
C MET A 60 -9.48 -0.53 7.60
N GLU A 61 -10.21 -0.43 6.48
CA GLU A 61 -11.19 0.63 6.23
C GLU A 61 -10.60 2.04 6.28
N THR A 62 -9.29 2.16 6.05
CA THR A 62 -8.60 3.44 6.05
C THR A 62 -8.11 3.74 4.64
N LEU A 63 -8.48 4.90 4.13
CA LEU A 63 -8.03 5.34 2.81
C LEU A 63 -6.51 5.45 2.79
N HIS A 64 -5.92 4.95 1.72
CA HIS A 64 -4.47 4.97 1.56
C HIS A 64 -4.07 5.09 0.10
N ARG A 65 -2.89 5.63 -0.13
CA ARG A 65 -2.33 5.82 -1.46
C ARG A 65 -0.82 5.73 -1.37
N LEU A 66 -0.22 5.16 -2.41
CA LEU A 66 1.22 5.06 -2.57
C LEU A 66 1.61 5.81 -3.83
N GLU A 67 2.65 6.61 -3.74
CA GLU A 67 3.11 7.45 -4.85
C GLU A 67 4.62 7.46 -4.89
N ASN A 68 5.17 7.46 -6.11
CA ASN A 68 6.61 7.64 -6.31
C ASN A 68 6.87 9.06 -6.81
N PRO A 69 7.31 9.99 -5.94
CA PRO A 69 7.59 11.36 -6.35
C PRO A 69 8.99 11.55 -6.94
N THR A 70 9.74 10.47 -7.13
CA THR A 70 11.13 10.53 -7.56
C THR A 70 11.31 10.09 -9.02
N ASP A 71 12.55 10.16 -9.51
CA ASP A 71 12.90 9.75 -10.86
C ASP A 71 13.54 8.36 -10.92
N ALA A 72 13.45 7.60 -9.85
CA ALA A 72 13.96 6.23 -9.77
C ALA A 72 12.87 5.29 -9.26
N ASP A 73 13.00 4.00 -9.59
CA ASP A 73 12.06 2.99 -9.10
C ASP A 73 12.10 2.90 -7.58
N ILE A 74 10.93 2.64 -6.99
CA ILE A 74 10.81 2.32 -5.57
C ILE A 74 10.48 0.84 -5.45
N HIS A 75 11.17 0.16 -4.54
CA HIS A 75 10.86 -1.23 -4.20
C HIS A 75 10.42 -1.29 -2.75
N LEU A 76 9.30 -1.94 -2.50
CA LEU A 76 8.79 -2.11 -1.14
C LEU A 76 8.16 -3.49 -0.96
N ILE A 77 8.06 -3.88 0.30
CA ILE A 77 7.39 -5.10 0.71
C ILE A 77 6.07 -4.71 1.33
N GLU A 78 5.01 -5.38 0.89
CA GLU A 78 3.67 -5.22 1.43
C GLU A 78 3.28 -6.50 2.15
N VAL A 79 2.89 -6.39 3.41
CA VAL A 79 2.34 -7.50 4.18
C VAL A 79 0.86 -7.23 4.40
N GLN A 80 0.01 -8.10 3.89
CA GLN A 80 -1.44 -8.01 4.05
C GLN A 80 -1.86 -8.97 5.15
N CYS A 81 -2.61 -8.49 6.13
CA CYS A 81 -3.09 -9.29 7.25
C CYS A 81 -4.62 -9.18 7.33
N GLY A 82 -5.28 -10.33 7.42
CA GLY A 82 -6.74 -10.34 7.48
C GLY A 82 -7.29 -11.71 7.14
N ASP A 83 -8.60 -11.76 6.92
CA ASP A 83 -9.29 -13.01 6.62
C ASP A 83 -9.64 -13.18 5.14
N TYR A 84 -9.29 -12.20 4.32
CA TYR A 84 -9.62 -12.23 2.89
C TYR A 84 -8.69 -11.30 2.11
N PHE A 85 -8.12 -11.81 1.01
CA PHE A 85 -7.16 -11.05 0.20
C PHE A 85 -7.59 -10.89 -1.26
N GLY A 86 -8.89 -11.12 -1.56
CA GLY A 86 -9.40 -10.97 -2.92
C GLY A 86 -9.38 -9.53 -3.40
N GLU A 87 -9.17 -9.35 -4.70
CA GLU A 87 -9.11 -8.01 -5.29
C GLU A 87 -10.47 -7.31 -5.32
N ASP A 88 -11.54 -8.03 -5.06
CA ASP A 88 -12.88 -7.44 -4.95
C ASP A 88 -13.13 -6.77 -3.60
N ASP A 89 -12.22 -6.92 -2.62
CA ASP A 89 -12.28 -6.21 -1.35
C ASP A 89 -11.54 -4.87 -1.49
N ILE A 90 -12.06 -4.01 -2.36
CA ILE A 90 -11.44 -2.73 -2.63
C ILE A 90 -12.50 -1.67 -2.90
N VAL A 91 -12.36 -0.52 -2.26
CA VAL A 91 -13.15 0.66 -2.57
C VAL A 91 -12.19 1.73 -3.08
N ARG A 92 -12.32 2.12 -4.34
CA ARG A 92 -11.52 3.19 -4.93
C ARG A 92 -12.28 4.50 -4.83
N VAL A 93 -11.66 5.49 -4.21
CA VAL A 93 -12.27 6.81 -4.03
C VAL A 93 -11.79 7.76 -5.11
N GLU A 94 -10.50 7.66 -5.49
CA GLU A 94 -9.91 8.53 -6.49
C GLU A 94 -8.88 7.75 -7.27
N ASP A 95 -8.94 7.86 -8.60
CA ASP A 95 -8.00 7.20 -9.48
C ASP A 95 -7.50 8.24 -10.50
N VAL A 96 -6.22 8.60 -10.40
CA VAL A 96 -5.62 9.62 -11.28
C VAL A 96 -5.57 9.18 -12.74
N TYR A 97 -5.80 7.91 -13.01
CA TYR A 97 -5.85 7.36 -14.36
C TYR A 97 -7.27 7.23 -14.90
N GLY A 98 -8.26 7.76 -14.18
CA GLY A 98 -9.65 7.79 -14.65
C GLY A 98 -10.40 6.48 -14.59
N ARG A 99 -10.02 5.58 -13.67
CA ARG A 99 -10.63 4.25 -13.54
C ARG A 99 -11.55 4.10 -12.35
N THR A 100 -11.87 5.16 -11.69
CA THR A 100 -12.72 5.12 -10.51
C THR A 100 -14.14 4.62 -10.78
#